data_1074cd829d3a2a7a6e13beec0167d6be
#
_entry.id   1074cd829d3a2a7a6e13beec0167d6be
#
_cell.length_a   1.000
_cell.length_b   1.000
_cell.length_c   1.000
_cell.angle_alpha   90.00
_cell.angle_beta   90.00
_cell.angle_gamma   90.00
#
_symmetry.space_group_name_H-M   'P 1'
#
loop_
_entity.id
_entity.type
_entity.pdbx_description
1 polymer ?
#
loop_
_entity_poly.entity_id
_entity_poly.type
_entity_poly.pdbx_seq_one_letter_code
_entity_poly.pdbx_strand_id
1 'polypeptide(L)'
;MSVARITTLNFKSKEGADGTEGNYKESAPSEFPEAQQLLEVRVDDTTLMFVSLYADNDAMERASASRTKNMNLNKDLIDSMDGKTGDVILNHSN
;
A
#
# COMPACT_ATOMS: atom_id res chain seq x y z
N MET A 1 2.10 13.11 -15.49
CA MET A 1 2.75 11.78 -15.46
C MET A 1 2.29 11.04 -14.24
N SER A 2 1.92 9.79 -14.42
CA SER A 2 1.49 8.96 -13.29
C SER A 2 2.64 8.66 -12.35
N VAL A 3 2.32 8.57 -11.06
CA VAL A 3 3.30 8.25 -10.02
C VAL A 3 2.83 7.04 -9.24
N ALA A 4 3.76 6.33 -8.63
CA ALA A 4 3.46 5.17 -7.82
C ALA A 4 4.15 5.25 -6.47
N ARG A 5 3.48 4.68 -5.46
CA ARG A 5 4.06 4.44 -4.15
C ARG A 5 4.22 2.93 -3.98
N ILE A 6 5.42 2.51 -3.59
CA ILE A 6 5.72 1.11 -3.34
C ILE A 6 6.06 0.99 -1.85
N THR A 7 5.30 0.18 -1.14
CA THR A 7 5.47 0.01 0.31
C THR A 7 5.72 -1.45 0.62
N THR A 8 6.74 -1.73 1.43
CA THR A 8 7.01 -3.07 1.94
C THR A 8 6.82 -3.06 3.44
N LEU A 9 5.98 -3.96 3.95
CA LEU A 9 5.75 -4.14 5.38
C LEU A 9 6.24 -5.53 5.80
N ASN A 10 7.11 -5.55 6.78
CA ASN A 10 7.55 -6.78 7.43
C ASN A 10 6.87 -6.87 8.78
N PHE A 11 6.10 -7.92 9.01
CA PHE A 11 5.30 -8.10 10.24
C PHE A 11 6.06 -8.94 11.25
N LYS A 12 5.68 -8.77 12.51
CA LYS A 12 6.27 -9.54 13.61
C LYS A 12 5.77 -10.99 13.62
N SER A 13 4.61 -11.26 13.01
CA SER A 13 4.01 -12.58 12.99
C SER A 13 3.22 -12.79 11.70
N LYS A 14 2.97 -14.07 11.39
CA LYS A 14 2.10 -14.46 10.28
C LYS A 14 0.67 -13.96 10.49
N GLU A 15 0.17 -14.05 11.71
CA GLU A 15 -1.19 -13.61 12.05
C GLU A 15 -1.38 -12.12 11.81
N GLY A 16 -0.37 -11.30 12.14
CA GLY A 16 -0.40 -9.86 11.87
C GLY A 16 -0.47 -9.58 10.37
N ALA A 17 0.31 -10.30 9.59
CA ALA A 17 0.29 -10.17 8.12
C ALA A 17 -1.06 -10.63 7.56
N ASP A 18 -1.59 -11.76 8.02
CA ASP A 18 -2.89 -12.28 7.57
C ASP A 18 -4.02 -11.28 7.83
N GLY A 19 -4.07 -10.70 9.03
CA GLY A 19 -5.09 -9.73 9.39
C GLY A 19 -5.02 -8.45 8.56
N THR A 20 -3.82 -7.93 8.36
CA THR A 20 -3.61 -6.72 7.57
C THR A 20 -3.95 -6.97 6.10
N GLU A 21 -3.58 -8.13 5.56
CA GLU A 21 -3.92 -8.52 4.19
C GLU A 21 -5.44 -8.46 3.97
N GLY A 22 -6.21 -9.10 4.86
CA GLY A 22 -7.67 -9.14 4.75
C GLY A 22 -8.30 -7.76 4.87
N ASN A 23 -7.87 -6.97 5.84
CA ASN A 23 -8.40 -5.63 6.07
C ASN A 23 -8.14 -4.70 4.87
N TYR A 24 -6.96 -4.78 4.29
CA TYR A 24 -6.61 -3.95 3.13
C TYR A 24 -7.44 -4.32 1.91
N LYS A 25 -7.65 -5.61 1.65
CA LYS A 25 -8.50 -6.07 0.55
C LYS A 25 -9.91 -5.48 0.62
N GLU A 26 -10.46 -5.40 1.82
CA GLU A 26 -11.83 -4.90 2.01
C GLU A 26 -11.90 -3.37 1.94
N SER A 27 -10.95 -2.67 2.58
CA SER A 27 -11.08 -1.23 2.82
C SER A 27 -10.38 -0.35 1.80
N ALA A 28 -9.28 -0.81 1.20
CA ALA A 28 -8.44 0.04 0.36
C ALA A 28 -9.16 0.66 -0.84
N PRO A 29 -10.02 -0.06 -1.58
CA PRO A 29 -10.72 0.56 -2.70
C PRO A 29 -11.56 1.78 -2.30
N SER A 30 -12.15 1.76 -1.10
CA SER A 30 -12.93 2.88 -0.57
C SER A 30 -12.05 3.97 0.04
N GLU A 31 -10.96 3.59 0.69
CA GLU A 31 -10.08 4.52 1.38
C GLU A 31 -9.16 5.29 0.44
N PHE A 32 -8.86 4.72 -0.72
CA PHE A 32 -7.99 5.33 -1.72
C PHE A 32 -8.72 5.50 -3.05
N PRO A 33 -9.78 6.33 -3.07
CA PRO A 33 -10.62 6.47 -4.27
C PRO A 33 -9.91 7.10 -5.45
N GLU A 34 -8.83 7.86 -5.23
CA GLU A 34 -8.07 8.48 -6.31
C GLU A 34 -6.97 7.58 -6.86
N ALA A 35 -6.72 6.43 -6.24
CA ALA A 35 -5.75 5.48 -6.77
C ALA A 35 -6.29 4.85 -8.05
N GLN A 36 -5.52 4.94 -9.11
CA GLN A 36 -5.88 4.35 -10.40
C GLN A 36 -5.76 2.83 -10.37
N GLN A 37 -4.85 2.33 -9.55
CA GLN A 37 -4.62 0.90 -9.38
C GLN A 37 -4.05 0.65 -7.99
N LEU A 38 -4.54 -0.41 -7.34
CA LEU A 38 -4.05 -0.87 -6.05
C LEU A 38 -3.65 -2.33 -6.20
N LEU A 39 -2.42 -2.65 -5.82
CA LEU A 39 -1.92 -4.02 -5.79
C LEU A 39 -1.45 -4.35 -4.38
N GLU A 40 -1.81 -5.54 -3.92
CA GLU A 40 -1.33 -6.09 -2.67
C GLU A 40 -0.73 -7.45 -2.97
N VAL A 41 0.55 -7.65 -2.62
CA VAL A 41 1.28 -8.88 -2.94
C VAL A 41 1.77 -9.51 -1.64
N ARG A 42 1.41 -10.77 -1.42
CA ARG A 42 1.95 -11.54 -0.31
C ARG A 42 3.28 -12.17 -0.76
N VAL A 43 4.38 -11.70 -0.16
CA VAL A 43 5.72 -12.15 -0.55
C VAL A 43 6.11 -13.42 0.20
N ASP A 44 5.83 -13.45 1.50
CA ASP A 44 6.06 -14.62 2.35
C ASP A 44 5.13 -14.54 3.58
N ASP A 45 5.35 -15.39 4.58
CA ASP A 45 4.47 -15.48 5.76
C ASP A 45 4.35 -14.17 6.53
N THR A 46 5.36 -13.31 6.48
CA THR A 46 5.40 -12.09 7.28
C THR A 46 5.60 -10.82 6.46
N THR A 47 5.59 -10.90 5.13
CA THR A 47 5.88 -9.74 4.28
C THR A 47 4.76 -9.46 3.28
N LEU A 48 4.27 -8.22 3.28
CA LEU A 48 3.33 -7.69 2.30
C LEU A 48 3.96 -6.54 1.54
N MET A 49 3.73 -6.49 0.23
CA MET A 49 4.10 -5.36 -0.61
C MET A 49 2.84 -4.75 -1.21
N PHE A 50 2.84 -3.43 -1.30
CA PHE A 50 1.71 -2.66 -1.83
C PHE A 50 2.21 -1.75 -2.94
N VAL A 51 1.46 -1.67 -4.03
CA VAL A 51 1.72 -0.70 -5.09
C VAL A 51 0.44 0.09 -5.34
N SER A 52 0.55 1.42 -5.26
CA SER A 52 -0.58 2.33 -5.50
C SER A 52 -0.20 3.28 -6.62
N LEU A 53 -1.02 3.38 -7.66
CA LEU A 53 -0.81 4.29 -8.77
C LEU A 53 -1.76 5.48 -8.67
N TYR A 54 -1.22 6.67 -8.93
CA TYR A 54 -1.98 7.92 -8.91
C TYR A 54 -1.72 8.72 -10.18
N ALA A 55 -2.68 9.56 -10.58
CA ALA A 55 -2.56 10.38 -11.77
C ALA A 55 -1.37 11.35 -11.69
N ASP A 56 -1.11 11.88 -10.49
CA ASP A 56 -0.05 12.85 -10.23
C ASP A 56 0.31 12.87 -8.74
N ASN A 57 1.30 13.69 -8.38
CA ASN A 57 1.73 13.83 -6.99
C ASN A 57 0.64 14.42 -6.10
N ASP A 58 -0.21 15.30 -6.61
CA ASP A 58 -1.28 15.89 -5.81
C ASP A 58 -2.29 14.85 -5.37
N ALA A 59 -2.67 13.94 -6.27
CA ALA A 59 -3.55 12.82 -5.93
C ALA A 59 -2.92 11.91 -4.87
N MET A 60 -1.63 11.63 -4.99
CA MET A 60 -0.90 10.83 -3.99
C MET A 60 -0.88 11.53 -2.63
N GLU A 61 -0.66 12.85 -2.61
CA GLU A 61 -0.67 13.64 -1.37
C GLU A 61 -2.03 13.58 -0.69
N ARG A 62 -3.12 13.68 -1.45
CA ARG A 62 -4.46 13.59 -0.88
C ARG A 62 -4.73 12.23 -0.23
N ALA A 63 -4.08 11.17 -0.69
CA ALA A 63 -4.21 9.83 -0.12
C ALA A 63 -3.39 9.64 1.16
N SER A 64 -2.50 10.56 1.50
CA SER A 64 -1.56 10.41 2.61
C SER A 64 -2.25 10.29 3.97
N ALA A 65 -3.38 10.96 4.18
CA ALA A 65 -4.11 10.88 5.45
C ALA A 65 -4.62 9.46 5.70
N SER A 66 -5.24 8.82 4.70
CA SER A 66 -5.72 7.45 4.82
C SER A 66 -4.58 6.47 5.01
N ARG A 67 -3.46 6.69 4.29
CA ARG A 67 -2.26 5.86 4.43
C ARG A 67 -1.70 5.93 5.85
N THR A 68 -1.56 7.13 6.39
CA THR A 68 -1.05 7.34 7.75
C THR A 68 -1.97 6.67 8.79
N LYS A 69 -3.28 6.82 8.61
CA LYS A 69 -4.27 6.17 9.49
C LYS A 69 -4.09 4.66 9.49
N ASN A 70 -3.97 4.05 8.33
CA ASN A 70 -3.78 2.60 8.21
C ASN A 70 -2.47 2.14 8.83
N MET A 71 -1.39 2.88 8.62
CA MET A 71 -0.10 2.57 9.23
C MET A 71 -0.17 2.63 10.75
N ASN A 72 -0.84 3.64 11.30
CA ASN A 72 -0.98 3.79 12.75
C ASN A 72 -1.82 2.67 13.38
N LEU A 73 -2.87 2.21 12.69
CA LEU A 73 -3.69 1.10 13.16
C LEU A 73 -2.89 -0.19 13.28
N ASN A 74 -1.90 -0.38 12.43
CA ASN A 74 -1.15 -1.63 12.33
C ASN A 74 0.27 -1.55 12.88
N LYS A 75 0.68 -0.40 13.42
CA LYS A 75 2.09 -0.17 13.81
C LYS A 75 2.62 -1.20 14.81
N ASP A 76 1.77 -1.70 15.71
CA ASP A 76 2.20 -2.66 16.71
C ASP A 76 2.44 -4.05 16.12
N LEU A 77 1.93 -4.32 14.93
CA LEU A 77 2.09 -5.58 14.22
C LEU A 77 3.30 -5.57 13.29
N ILE A 78 3.82 -4.39 13.00
CA ILE A 78 4.87 -4.18 11.99
C ILE A 78 6.24 -4.16 12.65
N ASP A 79 7.16 -4.97 12.12
CA ASP A 79 8.55 -5.02 12.54
C ASP A 79 9.37 -3.94 11.82
N SER A 80 9.19 -3.83 10.49
CA SER A 80 9.87 -2.80 9.70
C SER A 80 9.03 -2.42 8.49
N MET A 81 9.29 -1.22 7.97
CA MET A 81 8.58 -0.68 6.82
C MET A 81 9.55 0.06 5.90
N ASP A 82 9.38 -0.13 4.60
CA ASP A 82 10.08 0.64 3.58
C ASP A 82 9.07 1.21 2.60
N GLY A 83 9.19 2.49 2.28
CA GLY A 83 8.30 3.16 1.33
C GLY A 83 9.10 3.96 0.32
N LYS A 84 8.76 3.80 -0.96
CA LYS A 84 9.39 4.53 -2.06
C LYS A 84 8.34 5.06 -3.01
N THR A 85 8.65 6.20 -3.65
CA THR A 85 7.78 6.79 -4.66
C THR A 85 8.59 7.03 -5.93
N GLY A 86 7.93 6.99 -7.06
CA GLY A 86 8.60 7.24 -8.33
C GLY A 86 7.61 7.44 -9.46
N ASP A 87 8.14 7.83 -10.61
CA ASP A 87 7.35 8.00 -11.82
C ASP A 87 7.06 6.65 -12.46
N VAL A 88 5.83 6.48 -12.92
CA VAL A 88 5.44 5.28 -13.67
C VAL A 88 5.93 5.45 -15.11
N ILE A 89 6.86 4.60 -15.51
CA ILE A 89 7.46 4.69 -16.84
C ILE A 89 6.87 3.68 -17.83
N LEU A 90 6.11 2.72 -17.36
CA LEU A 90 5.35 1.79 -18.20
C LEU A 90 4.12 1.32 -17.44
N ASN A 91 2.94 1.50 -18.01
CA ASN A 91 1.69 0.97 -17.51
C ASN A 91 0.91 0.39 -18.66
N HIS A 92 1.06 -0.91 -18.88
CA HIS A 92 0.46 -1.64 -19.99
C HIS A 92 -0.33 -2.82 -19.47
N SER A 93 -1.54 -3.00 -20.00
CA SER A 93 -2.38 -4.16 -19.68
C SER A 93 -2.50 -5.04 -20.92
N ASN A 94 -2.21 -6.30 -20.72
CA ASN A 94 -2.33 -7.29 -21.82
C ASN A 94 -3.78 -7.73 -22.00
#